data_182b3559a1e9e1cc8fb567ccfa9f468e
#
_entry.id   182b3559a1e9e1cc8fb567ccfa9f468e
#
_cell.length_a   1.000
_cell.length_b   1.000
_cell.length_c   1.000
_cell.angle_alpha   90.00
_cell.angle_beta   90.00
_cell.angle_gamma   90.00
#
_symmetry.space_group_name_H-M   'P 1'
#
loop_
_entity.id
_entity.type
_entity.pdbx_description
1 polymer ?
#
loop_
_entity_poly.entity_id
_entity_poly.type
_entity_poly.pdbx_seq_one_letter_code
_entity_poly.pdbx_strand_id
1 'polypeptide(L)'
;MKFDVVVVGGGGTGVAAAIGARSRGVNVVLLEKNATLGGTPARSIGSISATQTSDQKRLGIVDNPKAHFEDMGQFSKHHADRPDNDDLARILCEHVPESVRLLEEWGAVFDRTKEGLISQRNFGGHRYPRLAHVGDRTGLELIRTMQQRIVALQQEDKAQFGDYEHRIRVFQELTITDILKENGKVAGAYGYWRETGEEVLFESSAVVLATGGIGKSFKVTSNSWEGTGDGHALALKAGGRLKDMEFVQFHPTGMVWPPSVRGILVTESVRGDGGVLRNSNGERFMFNYIPEVFKKQYADNEAEADRWYTDQNNNRRPPELLPRDEVARAINSEVKAGRGTPHGGVYLDVSTRLPAEEIKRRLPSMWHQFYELAGVDITKEPMEVGPTCHYVMGGIDVEPDTGAAIGVPGLFAAGEVAAGLHGSNRLGGNSLSDLLVFGRRAGDGAAAYVKANGENPPTDASIKKASEFLNAPFKNTDGENPYTIHAELQQTTNDLVGIIRIKHELEESVSKIAELRKRAVKAKAEGGKNFNPGFHLALDLDNMLLVSEAIARCALQREESRGGHTREDFPKMDPTWRQVNSITTWNGSEMSVVKQALPAIPEELASLFDKEELKKYLTEAELNTYGGAK
;
A
#
# COMPACT_ATOMS: atom_id res chain seq x y z
N MET A 1 -15.99 -0.11 -26.30
CA MET A 1 -14.64 0.09 -26.91
C MET A 1 -13.87 -1.21 -26.76
N LYS A 2 -12.99 -1.53 -27.72
CA LYS A 2 -12.25 -2.80 -27.72
C LYS A 2 -10.76 -2.55 -27.58
N PHE A 3 -10.11 -3.27 -26.65
CA PHE A 3 -8.68 -3.23 -26.40
C PHE A 3 -8.15 -4.63 -26.09
N ASP A 4 -6.86 -4.86 -26.34
CA ASP A 4 -6.22 -6.12 -25.95
C ASP A 4 -6.09 -6.22 -24.43
N VAL A 5 -5.66 -5.14 -23.78
CA VAL A 5 -5.47 -5.07 -22.33
C VAL A 5 -6.14 -3.82 -21.76
N VAL A 6 -6.92 -3.99 -20.71
CA VAL A 6 -7.49 -2.89 -19.91
C VAL A 6 -6.77 -2.81 -18.58
N VAL A 7 -6.20 -1.64 -18.25
CA VAL A 7 -5.55 -1.38 -16.97
C VAL A 7 -6.42 -0.45 -16.15
N VAL A 8 -6.85 -0.87 -14.97
CA VAL A 8 -7.74 -0.13 -14.07
C VAL A 8 -6.94 0.45 -12.91
N GLY A 9 -6.87 1.77 -12.84
CA GLY A 9 -6.12 2.56 -11.87
C GLY A 9 -4.88 3.21 -12.49
N GLY A 10 -4.83 4.53 -12.51
CA GLY A 10 -3.75 5.36 -13.08
C GLY A 10 -2.69 5.77 -12.07
N GLY A 11 -2.54 5.03 -10.95
CA GLY A 11 -1.41 5.16 -10.04
C GLY A 11 -0.11 4.63 -10.67
N GLY A 12 0.99 4.69 -9.93
CA GLY A 12 2.29 4.24 -10.43
C GLY A 12 2.29 2.82 -11.00
N THR A 13 1.60 1.89 -10.35
CA THR A 13 1.45 0.49 -10.81
C THR A 13 0.75 0.40 -12.15
N GLY A 14 -0.38 1.11 -12.32
CA GLY A 14 -1.14 1.05 -13.57
C GLY A 14 -0.38 1.68 -14.74
N VAL A 15 0.32 2.79 -14.49
CA VAL A 15 1.19 3.41 -15.50
C VAL A 15 2.30 2.45 -15.91
N ALA A 16 2.95 1.76 -14.95
CA ALA A 16 3.98 0.75 -15.23
C ALA A 16 3.40 -0.44 -16.04
N ALA A 17 2.19 -0.90 -15.67
CA ALA A 17 1.51 -1.99 -16.38
C ALA A 17 1.15 -1.61 -17.82
N ALA A 18 0.64 -0.40 -18.04
CA ALA A 18 0.31 0.09 -19.38
C ALA A 18 1.57 0.19 -20.27
N ILE A 19 2.68 0.72 -19.73
CA ILE A 19 3.97 0.77 -20.41
C ILE A 19 4.47 -0.64 -20.74
N GLY A 20 4.39 -1.59 -19.77
CA GLY A 20 4.77 -2.99 -19.95
C GLY A 20 3.97 -3.64 -21.08
N ALA A 21 2.65 -3.62 -20.99
CA ALA A 21 1.77 -4.23 -22.00
C ALA A 21 1.99 -3.62 -23.40
N ARG A 22 2.04 -2.28 -23.50
CA ARG A 22 2.32 -1.59 -24.80
C ARG A 22 3.65 -2.03 -25.39
N SER A 23 4.69 -2.23 -24.56
CA SER A 23 6.01 -2.67 -25.03
C SER A 23 5.99 -4.08 -25.66
N ARG A 24 4.97 -4.87 -25.35
CA ARG A 24 4.71 -6.18 -25.96
C ARG A 24 3.92 -6.09 -27.28
N GLY A 25 3.61 -4.89 -27.74
CA GLY A 25 2.96 -4.65 -29.03
C GLY A 25 1.45 -4.89 -29.06
N VAL A 26 0.78 -4.85 -27.93
CA VAL A 26 -0.69 -4.93 -27.80
C VAL A 26 -1.30 -3.54 -27.60
N ASN A 27 -2.61 -3.43 -27.88
CA ASN A 27 -3.37 -2.19 -27.66
C ASN A 27 -3.85 -2.14 -26.22
N VAL A 28 -3.52 -1.05 -25.52
CA VAL A 28 -3.75 -0.87 -24.07
C VAL A 28 -4.58 0.36 -23.82
N VAL A 29 -5.51 0.26 -22.89
CA VAL A 29 -6.16 1.42 -22.28
C VAL A 29 -5.85 1.48 -20.80
N LEU A 30 -5.43 2.66 -20.32
CA LEU A 30 -5.24 2.99 -18.90
C LEU A 30 -6.42 3.84 -18.44
N LEU A 31 -7.11 3.37 -17.41
CA LEU A 31 -8.31 3.99 -16.86
C LEU A 31 -8.03 4.55 -15.48
N GLU A 32 -8.35 5.81 -15.24
CA GLU A 32 -8.17 6.49 -13.97
C GLU A 32 -9.48 7.10 -13.49
N LYS A 33 -9.78 6.92 -12.21
CA LYS A 33 -10.99 7.40 -11.54
C LYS A 33 -10.95 8.91 -11.29
N ASN A 34 -9.76 9.47 -11.05
CA ASN A 34 -9.52 10.90 -10.85
C ASN A 34 -9.31 11.65 -12.18
N ALA A 35 -9.34 12.98 -12.09
CA ALA A 35 -9.01 13.89 -13.19
C ALA A 35 -7.51 13.83 -13.58
N THR A 36 -6.65 13.27 -12.75
CA THR A 36 -5.20 13.18 -13.00
C THR A 36 -4.64 11.83 -12.61
N LEU A 37 -3.65 11.36 -13.38
CA LEU A 37 -2.86 10.19 -13.02
C LEU A 37 -2.03 10.46 -11.76
N GLY A 38 -1.69 9.38 -11.03
CA GLY A 38 -0.72 9.43 -9.94
C GLY A 38 -1.15 8.73 -8.66
N GLY A 39 -2.41 8.80 -8.28
CA GLY A 39 -2.96 8.14 -7.09
C GLY A 39 -2.19 8.47 -5.81
N THR A 40 -2.08 7.52 -4.89
CA THR A 40 -1.30 7.65 -3.65
C THR A 40 0.20 7.92 -3.89
N PRO A 41 0.89 7.31 -4.88
CA PRO A 41 2.29 7.61 -5.16
C PRO A 41 2.57 9.09 -5.42
N ALA A 42 1.71 9.82 -6.14
CA ALA A 42 1.90 11.26 -6.40
C ALA A 42 1.94 12.11 -5.12
N ARG A 43 1.33 11.62 -4.04
CA ARG A 43 1.32 12.24 -2.70
C ARG A 43 2.41 11.69 -1.78
N SER A 44 3.16 10.70 -2.25
CA SER A 44 4.19 10.02 -1.45
C SER A 44 5.47 10.83 -1.38
N ILE A 45 5.92 11.03 -0.15
CA ILE A 45 7.21 11.64 0.16
C ILE A 45 8.35 10.60 0.05
N GLY A 46 8.01 9.33 -0.09
CA GLY A 46 8.82 8.12 0.02
C GLY A 46 10.19 8.11 -0.66
N SER A 47 10.71 6.92 -0.84
CA SER A 47 11.96 6.64 -1.55
C SER A 47 11.83 5.32 -2.28
N ILE A 48 12.67 5.08 -3.27
CA ILE A 48 12.71 3.82 -4.02
C ILE A 48 13.88 2.99 -3.50
N SER A 49 13.61 1.80 -2.97
CA SER A 49 14.66 0.86 -2.59
C SER A 49 15.32 0.30 -3.85
N ALA A 50 16.60 0.54 -4.05
CA ALA A 50 17.35 0.03 -5.18
C ALA A 50 18.76 -0.37 -4.79
N THR A 51 19.19 -1.55 -5.21
CA THR A 51 20.54 -2.08 -5.00
C THR A 51 21.36 -2.02 -6.30
N GLN A 52 22.66 -2.22 -6.19
CA GLN A 52 23.57 -2.29 -7.35
C GLN A 52 23.47 -1.12 -8.33
N THR A 53 23.04 0.05 -7.88
CA THR A 53 23.10 1.24 -8.71
C THR A 53 24.56 1.51 -9.10
N SER A 54 24.78 2.13 -10.26
CA SER A 54 26.12 2.53 -10.66
C SER A 54 26.81 3.39 -9.59
N ASP A 55 26.00 4.12 -8.86
CA ASP A 55 26.43 5.09 -7.86
C ASP A 55 26.83 4.42 -6.54
N GLN A 56 26.08 3.40 -6.08
CA GLN A 56 26.51 2.58 -4.95
C GLN A 56 27.89 1.94 -5.23
N LYS A 57 28.10 1.38 -6.42
CA LYS A 57 29.37 0.78 -6.82
C LYS A 57 30.51 1.80 -6.77
N ARG A 58 30.31 3.01 -7.26
CA ARG A 58 31.32 4.09 -7.24
C ARG A 58 31.61 4.59 -5.84
N LEU A 59 30.61 4.55 -4.93
CA LEU A 59 30.77 4.91 -3.53
C LEU A 59 31.35 3.77 -2.67
N GLY A 60 31.66 2.62 -3.26
CA GLY A 60 32.17 1.45 -2.54
C GLY A 60 31.15 0.77 -1.63
N ILE A 61 29.85 1.03 -1.83
CA ILE A 61 28.77 0.40 -1.09
C ILE A 61 28.54 -1.00 -1.65
N VAL A 62 28.76 -2.02 -0.83
CA VAL A 62 28.63 -3.45 -1.18
C VAL A 62 27.19 -3.90 -0.95
N ASP A 63 26.24 -3.26 -1.61
CA ASP A 63 24.83 -3.64 -1.60
C ASP A 63 24.50 -4.47 -2.85
N ASN A 64 23.52 -5.38 -2.74
CA ASN A 64 23.11 -6.26 -3.83
C ASN A 64 21.70 -6.82 -3.59
N PRO A 65 21.05 -7.45 -4.58
CA PRO A 65 19.71 -8.02 -4.44
C PRO A 65 19.60 -9.01 -3.27
N LYS A 66 20.60 -9.85 -3.03
CA LYS A 66 20.63 -10.78 -1.90
C LYS A 66 20.59 -10.04 -0.56
N ALA A 67 21.41 -9.00 -0.38
CA ALA A 67 21.41 -8.20 0.83
C ALA A 67 20.07 -7.46 1.05
N HIS A 68 19.39 -7.05 -0.01
CA HIS A 68 18.05 -6.47 0.08
C HIS A 68 17.01 -7.53 0.49
N PHE A 69 17.06 -8.71 -0.11
CA PHE A 69 16.20 -9.84 0.26
C PHE A 69 16.41 -10.25 1.73
N GLU A 70 17.66 -10.35 2.18
CA GLU A 70 17.99 -10.63 3.58
C GLU A 70 17.47 -9.54 4.52
N ASP A 71 17.52 -8.26 4.16
CA ASP A 71 16.97 -7.17 4.95
C ASP A 71 15.45 -7.25 5.04
N MET A 72 14.76 -7.66 3.97
CA MET A 72 13.33 -7.93 4.02
C MET A 72 13.03 -9.07 5.00
N GLY A 73 13.75 -10.18 4.95
CA GLY A 73 13.65 -11.28 5.88
C GLY A 73 13.97 -10.88 7.32
N GLN A 74 15.04 -10.13 7.55
CA GLN A 74 15.41 -9.65 8.87
C GLN A 74 14.45 -8.59 9.41
N PHE A 75 13.89 -7.74 8.57
CA PHE A 75 12.86 -6.80 8.97
C PHE A 75 11.59 -7.52 9.40
N SER A 76 11.17 -8.54 8.68
CA SER A 76 10.05 -9.39 9.02
C SER A 76 10.37 -10.41 10.13
N LYS A 77 11.61 -10.48 10.62
CA LYS A 77 12.05 -11.34 11.72
C LYS A 77 11.16 -11.28 12.95
N HIS A 78 10.68 -10.08 13.25
CA HIS A 78 9.72 -9.82 14.31
C HIS A 78 8.26 -9.98 13.85
N HIS A 79 8.04 -9.99 12.56
CA HIS A 79 6.74 -10.03 11.93
C HIS A 79 6.50 -11.39 11.26
N ALA A 80 6.05 -11.51 10.12
CA ALA A 80 5.85 -12.78 9.48
C ALA A 80 6.76 -12.91 8.28
N ASP A 81 7.84 -13.58 8.45
CA ASP A 81 8.51 -14.20 7.35
C ASP A 81 7.59 -15.29 6.80
N ARG A 82 7.13 -15.06 5.59
CA ARG A 82 6.15 -15.88 4.91
C ARG A 82 6.84 -16.58 3.74
N PRO A 83 6.96 -17.93 3.76
CA PRO A 83 7.67 -18.63 2.70
C PRO A 83 7.08 -18.42 1.30
N ASP A 84 5.78 -18.18 1.19
CA ASP A 84 5.12 -17.86 -0.08
C ASP A 84 5.43 -16.46 -0.61
N ASN A 85 6.04 -15.60 0.19
CA ASN A 85 6.48 -14.27 -0.23
C ASN A 85 7.88 -14.28 -0.85
N ASP A 86 8.63 -15.36 -0.69
CA ASP A 86 10.04 -15.43 -1.11
C ASP A 86 10.21 -15.19 -2.60
N ASP A 87 9.36 -15.78 -3.43
CA ASP A 87 9.43 -15.57 -4.88
C ASP A 87 9.15 -14.13 -5.23
N LEU A 88 8.13 -13.51 -4.66
CA LEU A 88 7.81 -12.10 -4.84
C LEU A 88 8.94 -11.20 -4.31
N ALA A 89 9.46 -11.47 -3.12
CA ALA A 89 10.54 -10.69 -2.53
C ALA A 89 11.84 -10.80 -3.34
N ARG A 90 12.17 -11.98 -3.83
CA ARG A 90 13.34 -12.22 -4.69
C ARG A 90 13.20 -11.49 -6.01
N ILE A 91 12.05 -11.62 -6.69
CA ILE A 91 11.75 -10.90 -7.94
C ILE A 91 11.89 -9.39 -7.74
N LEU A 92 11.35 -8.83 -6.65
CA LEU A 92 11.51 -7.41 -6.35
C LEU A 92 12.98 -7.02 -6.29
N CYS A 93 13.76 -7.72 -5.45
CA CYS A 93 15.17 -7.38 -5.20
C CYS A 93 16.05 -7.51 -6.45
N GLU A 94 15.77 -8.48 -7.30
CA GLU A 94 16.51 -8.73 -8.54
C GLU A 94 16.20 -7.71 -9.64
N HIS A 95 14.96 -7.22 -9.72
CA HIS A 95 14.50 -6.37 -10.83
C HIS A 95 14.42 -4.87 -10.52
N VAL A 96 14.41 -4.47 -9.25
CA VAL A 96 14.37 -3.03 -8.92
C VAL A 96 15.60 -2.24 -9.38
N PRO A 97 16.83 -2.78 -9.42
CA PRO A 97 17.99 -2.05 -9.97
C PRO A 97 17.78 -1.60 -11.42
N GLU A 98 17.19 -2.46 -12.26
CA GLU A 98 16.84 -2.11 -13.64
C GLU A 98 15.76 -1.02 -13.68
N SER A 99 14.78 -1.09 -12.80
CA SER A 99 13.69 -0.12 -12.76
C SER A 99 14.19 1.31 -12.47
N VAL A 100 15.16 1.45 -11.55
CA VAL A 100 15.80 2.77 -11.26
C VAL A 100 16.59 3.27 -12.47
N ARG A 101 17.33 2.40 -13.14
CA ARG A 101 18.07 2.74 -14.37
C ARG A 101 17.11 3.25 -15.46
N LEU A 102 15.99 2.57 -15.67
CA LEU A 102 14.98 3.00 -16.64
C LEU A 102 14.38 4.36 -16.28
N LEU A 103 14.12 4.63 -14.99
CA LEU A 103 13.64 5.94 -14.56
C LEU A 103 14.65 7.06 -14.88
N GLU A 104 15.95 6.83 -14.66
CA GLU A 104 17.00 7.79 -15.06
C GLU A 104 17.00 8.00 -16.57
N GLU A 105 16.91 6.93 -17.36
CA GLU A 105 16.83 7.01 -18.83
C GLU A 105 15.59 7.78 -19.32
N TRP A 106 14.49 7.70 -18.57
CA TRP A 106 13.26 8.45 -18.85
C TRP A 106 13.27 9.87 -18.30
N GLY A 107 14.36 10.27 -17.63
CA GLY A 107 14.57 11.63 -17.16
C GLY A 107 14.15 11.91 -15.73
N ALA A 108 14.17 10.90 -14.84
CA ALA A 108 14.00 11.12 -13.41
C ALA A 108 15.19 11.89 -12.82
N VAL A 109 14.90 12.92 -12.03
CA VAL A 109 15.92 13.79 -11.44
C VAL A 109 16.08 13.45 -9.96
N PHE A 110 16.84 12.38 -9.68
CA PHE A 110 17.19 12.01 -8.30
C PHE A 110 18.16 13.00 -7.67
N ASP A 111 18.09 13.16 -6.36
CA ASP A 111 19.07 13.93 -5.59
C ASP A 111 20.47 13.30 -5.76
N ARG A 112 21.49 14.17 -5.85
CA ARG A 112 22.85 13.75 -6.14
C ARG A 112 23.84 14.20 -5.08
N THR A 113 24.92 13.42 -4.93
CA THR A 113 26.09 13.80 -4.17
C THR A 113 26.86 14.92 -4.89
N LYS A 114 27.86 15.49 -4.23
CA LYS A 114 28.73 16.52 -4.84
C LYS A 114 29.46 16.02 -6.08
N GLU A 115 29.68 14.71 -6.15
CA GLU A 115 30.34 14.01 -7.26
C GLU A 115 29.37 13.66 -8.41
N GLY A 116 28.08 14.07 -8.30
CA GLY A 116 27.06 13.81 -9.30
C GLY A 116 26.41 12.43 -9.26
N LEU A 117 26.70 11.61 -8.23
CA LEU A 117 26.12 10.29 -8.03
C LEU A 117 24.74 10.40 -7.37
N ILE A 118 23.83 9.42 -7.62
CA ILE A 118 22.54 9.37 -6.92
C ILE A 118 22.78 9.30 -5.41
N SER A 119 22.21 10.24 -4.66
CA SER A 119 22.21 10.19 -3.21
C SER A 119 21.20 9.16 -2.74
N GLN A 120 21.67 8.17 -1.96
CA GLN A 120 20.80 7.14 -1.40
C GLN A 120 20.81 7.21 0.13
N ARG A 121 19.61 7.16 0.71
CA ARG A 121 19.40 7.25 2.16
C ARG A 121 19.37 5.86 2.79
N ASN A 122 19.61 5.81 4.10
CA ASN A 122 19.39 4.63 4.92
C ASN A 122 18.26 4.90 5.92
N PHE A 123 17.19 4.09 5.86
CA PHE A 123 16.07 4.12 6.81
C PHE A 123 16.05 2.87 7.68
N GLY A 124 15.10 2.83 8.62
CA GLY A 124 14.88 1.70 9.50
C GLY A 124 14.71 0.37 8.73
N GLY A 125 15.43 -0.66 9.16
CA GLY A 125 15.40 -1.99 8.54
C GLY A 125 16.39 -2.24 7.42
N HIS A 126 17.02 -1.21 6.84
CA HIS A 126 18.03 -1.37 5.80
C HIS A 126 19.45 -1.38 6.36
N ARG A 127 20.28 -2.35 5.97
CA ARG A 127 21.73 -2.39 6.31
C ARG A 127 22.55 -1.40 5.51
N TYR A 128 22.17 -1.15 4.27
CA TYR A 128 22.88 -0.28 3.34
C TYR A 128 22.04 0.91 2.90
N PRO A 129 22.66 2.05 2.57
CA PRO A 129 21.96 3.18 1.97
C PRO A 129 21.55 2.81 0.53
N ARG A 130 20.26 2.41 0.38
CA ARG A 130 19.71 2.00 -0.92
C ARG A 130 18.48 2.79 -1.36
N LEU A 131 18.09 3.79 -0.61
CA LEU A 131 16.85 4.52 -0.85
C LEU A 131 17.10 5.75 -1.73
N ALA A 132 16.96 5.58 -3.04
CA ALA A 132 16.99 6.69 -4.01
C ALA A 132 15.80 7.62 -3.78
N HIS A 133 16.02 8.94 -3.86
CA HIS A 133 15.02 9.92 -3.49
C HIS A 133 15.17 11.24 -4.24
N VAL A 134 14.12 12.05 -4.18
CA VAL A 134 14.09 13.45 -4.62
C VAL A 134 13.55 14.28 -3.46
N GLY A 135 14.42 14.80 -2.62
CA GLY A 135 14.05 15.49 -1.39
C GLY A 135 13.03 14.68 -0.58
N ASP A 136 11.89 15.29 -0.32
CA ASP A 136 10.71 14.73 0.30
C ASP A 136 9.50 14.63 -0.65
N ARG A 137 9.73 14.41 -1.97
CA ARG A 137 8.72 14.33 -3.05
C ARG A 137 9.02 13.28 -4.12
N THR A 138 9.64 12.20 -3.73
CA THR A 138 10.09 11.13 -4.66
C THR A 138 8.94 10.53 -5.46
N GLY A 139 7.78 10.31 -4.83
CA GLY A 139 6.63 9.76 -5.52
C GLY A 139 6.08 10.67 -6.62
N LEU A 140 6.08 11.98 -6.41
CA LEU A 140 5.67 12.95 -7.44
C LEU A 140 6.61 12.91 -8.64
N GLU A 141 7.93 12.87 -8.41
CA GLU A 141 8.92 12.76 -9.48
C GLU A 141 8.79 11.46 -10.26
N LEU A 142 8.54 10.36 -9.56
CA LEU A 142 8.27 9.06 -10.18
C LEU A 142 7.09 9.16 -11.16
N ILE A 143 5.96 9.67 -10.69
CA ILE A 143 4.74 9.80 -11.50
C ILE A 143 4.96 10.74 -12.69
N ARG A 144 5.62 11.89 -12.47
CA ARG A 144 5.98 12.82 -13.55
C ARG A 144 6.78 12.11 -14.66
N THR A 145 7.81 11.38 -14.28
CA THR A 145 8.69 10.66 -15.21
C THR A 145 7.93 9.60 -16.00
N MET A 146 7.10 8.82 -15.32
CA MET A 146 6.32 7.76 -15.96
C MET A 146 5.23 8.31 -16.89
N GLN A 147 4.58 9.43 -16.54
CA GLN A 147 3.64 10.12 -17.43
C GLN A 147 4.35 10.65 -18.69
N GLN A 148 5.54 11.23 -18.53
CA GLN A 148 6.35 11.65 -19.69
C GLN A 148 6.70 10.47 -20.59
N ARG A 149 6.96 9.28 -20.01
CA ARG A 149 7.21 8.07 -20.82
C ARG A 149 5.97 7.65 -21.62
N ILE A 150 4.75 7.73 -21.04
CA ILE A 150 3.51 7.50 -21.81
C ILE A 150 3.42 8.46 -23.00
N VAL A 151 3.62 9.77 -22.76
CA VAL A 151 3.58 10.76 -23.83
C VAL A 151 4.62 10.46 -24.91
N ALA A 152 5.84 10.06 -24.54
CA ALA A 152 6.88 9.66 -25.49
C ALA A 152 6.44 8.46 -26.33
N LEU A 153 5.80 7.45 -25.72
CA LEU A 153 5.27 6.29 -26.43
C LEU A 153 4.13 6.68 -27.39
N GLN A 154 3.28 7.63 -27.01
CA GLN A 154 2.24 8.17 -27.90
C GLN A 154 2.85 8.94 -29.08
N GLN A 155 3.96 9.66 -28.88
CA GLN A 155 4.70 10.29 -29.98
C GLN A 155 5.31 9.25 -30.94
N GLU A 156 5.84 8.14 -30.40
CA GLU A 156 6.30 7.01 -31.20
C GLU A 156 5.16 6.42 -32.03
N ASP A 157 3.96 6.23 -31.44
CA ASP A 157 2.78 5.74 -32.14
C ASP A 157 2.33 6.71 -33.25
N LYS A 158 2.35 8.03 -32.96
CA LYS A 158 2.07 9.05 -33.99
C LYS A 158 3.02 8.96 -35.18
N ALA A 159 4.32 8.82 -34.90
CA ALA A 159 5.33 8.72 -35.95
C ALA A 159 5.17 7.46 -36.80
N GLN A 160 4.81 6.35 -36.16
CA GLN A 160 4.71 5.04 -36.82
C GLN A 160 3.36 4.81 -37.51
N PHE A 161 2.24 5.24 -36.89
CA PHE A 161 0.88 4.88 -37.29
C PHE A 161 0.02 6.09 -37.69
N GLY A 162 0.52 7.30 -37.48
CA GLY A 162 -0.25 8.53 -37.73
C GLY A 162 -1.26 8.91 -36.64
N ASP A 163 -1.36 8.11 -35.58
CA ASP A 163 -2.29 8.26 -34.46
C ASP A 163 -1.55 8.18 -33.11
N TYR A 164 -1.70 9.18 -32.25
CA TYR A 164 -1.09 9.22 -30.91
C TYR A 164 -1.60 8.11 -29.98
N GLU A 165 -2.83 7.69 -30.18
CA GLU A 165 -3.52 6.75 -29.30
C GLU A 165 -3.64 5.34 -29.92
N HIS A 166 -2.81 5.04 -30.90
CA HIS A 166 -2.90 3.80 -31.67
C HIS A 166 -2.72 2.55 -30.77
N ARG A 167 -1.75 2.58 -29.85
CA ARG A 167 -1.45 1.45 -28.96
C ARG A 167 -1.64 1.73 -27.47
N ILE A 168 -1.64 3.00 -27.07
CA ILE A 168 -1.83 3.35 -25.66
C ILE A 168 -2.76 4.55 -25.52
N ARG A 169 -3.91 4.32 -24.89
CA ARG A 169 -4.89 5.36 -24.54
C ARG A 169 -4.95 5.56 -23.04
N VAL A 170 -5.24 6.78 -22.62
CA VAL A 170 -5.44 7.13 -21.23
C VAL A 170 -6.77 7.84 -21.09
N PHE A 171 -7.64 7.28 -20.24
CA PHE A 171 -8.91 7.90 -19.88
C PHE A 171 -8.94 8.22 -18.38
N GLN A 172 -9.33 9.43 -18.07
CA GLN A 172 -9.46 9.97 -16.73
C GLN A 172 -10.93 10.23 -16.43
N GLU A 173 -11.29 10.49 -15.16
CA GLU A 173 -12.68 10.64 -14.72
C GLU A 173 -13.56 9.44 -15.08
N LEU A 174 -13.01 8.22 -14.98
CA LEU A 174 -13.67 6.99 -15.38
C LEU A 174 -13.61 5.93 -14.27
N THR A 175 -14.76 5.53 -13.77
CA THR A 175 -14.89 4.51 -12.73
C THR A 175 -15.32 3.17 -13.32
N ILE A 176 -14.59 2.11 -13.01
CA ILE A 176 -14.98 0.72 -13.32
C ILE A 176 -15.78 0.17 -12.14
N THR A 177 -16.95 -0.38 -12.43
CA THR A 177 -17.90 -0.92 -11.43
C THR A 177 -18.05 -2.42 -11.51
N ASP A 178 -17.64 -3.05 -12.62
CA ASP A 178 -17.75 -4.50 -12.78
C ASP A 178 -16.66 -5.07 -13.72
N ILE A 179 -16.24 -6.31 -13.46
CA ILE A 179 -15.42 -7.13 -14.35
C ILE A 179 -16.34 -8.19 -14.96
N LEU A 180 -16.59 -8.06 -16.26
CA LEU A 180 -17.44 -8.97 -16.98
C LEU A 180 -16.71 -10.29 -17.26
N LYS A 181 -17.43 -11.40 -17.12
CA LYS A 181 -16.91 -12.74 -17.40
C LYS A 181 -17.85 -13.55 -18.28
N GLU A 182 -17.24 -14.31 -19.17
CA GLU A 182 -17.93 -15.31 -19.97
C GLU A 182 -17.15 -16.63 -19.90
N ASN A 183 -17.86 -17.72 -19.73
CA ASN A 183 -17.24 -19.05 -19.60
C ASN A 183 -16.16 -19.15 -18.52
N GLY A 184 -16.33 -18.40 -17.42
CA GLY A 184 -15.39 -18.35 -16.29
C GLY A 184 -14.14 -17.50 -16.51
N LYS A 185 -13.97 -16.87 -17.67
CA LYS A 185 -12.82 -16.02 -18.05
C LYS A 185 -13.25 -14.56 -18.16
N VAL A 186 -12.32 -13.63 -18.01
CA VAL A 186 -12.55 -12.20 -18.25
C VAL A 186 -13.03 -11.95 -19.68
N ALA A 187 -14.04 -11.09 -19.81
CA ALA A 187 -14.63 -10.65 -21.07
C ALA A 187 -14.59 -9.13 -21.25
N GLY A 188 -14.31 -8.38 -20.19
CA GLY A 188 -14.19 -6.94 -20.23
C GLY A 188 -14.35 -6.28 -18.89
N ALA A 189 -14.36 -4.95 -18.92
CA ALA A 189 -14.62 -4.09 -17.77
C ALA A 189 -15.78 -3.14 -18.11
N TYR A 190 -16.65 -2.91 -17.13
CA TYR A 190 -17.81 -2.03 -17.29
C TYR A 190 -17.77 -0.91 -16.27
N GLY A 191 -18.18 0.29 -16.69
CA GLY A 191 -18.13 1.45 -15.82
C GLY A 191 -18.85 2.66 -16.40
N TYR A 192 -18.48 3.84 -15.94
CA TYR A 192 -19.07 5.09 -16.38
C TYR A 192 -18.09 6.26 -16.32
N TRP A 193 -18.31 7.23 -17.17
CA TRP A 193 -17.65 8.53 -17.12
C TRP A 193 -18.21 9.37 -15.98
N ARG A 194 -17.38 9.81 -15.04
CA ARG A 194 -17.79 10.63 -13.90
C ARG A 194 -18.29 12.01 -14.33
N GLU A 195 -17.70 12.56 -15.39
CA GLU A 195 -18.07 13.85 -15.96
C GLU A 195 -19.51 13.85 -16.50
N THR A 196 -19.86 12.85 -17.32
CA THR A 196 -21.15 12.81 -18.02
C THR A 196 -22.17 11.85 -17.40
N GLY A 197 -21.71 10.85 -16.67
CA GLY A 197 -22.51 9.73 -16.18
C GLY A 197 -22.82 8.69 -17.26
N GLU A 198 -22.25 8.82 -18.46
CA GLU A 198 -22.44 7.86 -19.54
C GLU A 198 -21.76 6.52 -19.23
N GLU A 199 -22.49 5.46 -19.50
CA GLU A 199 -22.00 4.09 -19.31
C GLU A 199 -21.03 3.70 -20.40
N VAL A 200 -20.01 2.92 -20.04
CA VAL A 200 -18.98 2.48 -20.98
C VAL A 200 -18.59 1.03 -20.75
N LEU A 201 -18.44 0.31 -21.85
CA LEU A 201 -17.94 -1.05 -21.93
C LEU A 201 -16.55 -1.05 -22.58
N PHE A 202 -15.59 -1.68 -21.92
CA PHE A 202 -14.29 -2.04 -22.46
C PHE A 202 -14.25 -3.55 -22.68
N GLU A 203 -14.37 -3.98 -23.93
CA GLU A 203 -14.22 -5.37 -24.31
C GLU A 203 -12.73 -5.75 -24.31
N SER A 204 -12.38 -6.76 -23.52
CA SER A 204 -11.01 -7.26 -23.41
C SER A 204 -10.99 -8.63 -22.74
N SER A 205 -10.11 -9.51 -23.17
CA SER A 205 -9.86 -10.79 -22.49
C SER A 205 -8.84 -10.70 -21.34
N ALA A 206 -8.22 -9.53 -21.14
CA ALA A 206 -7.28 -9.28 -20.05
C ALA A 206 -7.51 -7.93 -19.37
N VAL A 207 -7.69 -7.97 -18.05
CA VAL A 207 -7.83 -6.78 -17.18
C VAL A 207 -6.77 -6.81 -16.10
N VAL A 208 -6.03 -5.71 -15.94
CA VAL A 208 -5.05 -5.51 -14.86
C VAL A 208 -5.62 -4.57 -13.82
N LEU A 209 -5.77 -5.03 -12.57
CA LEU A 209 -6.18 -4.21 -11.44
C LEU A 209 -4.95 -3.58 -10.77
N ALA A 210 -4.89 -2.26 -10.75
CA ALA A 210 -3.82 -1.44 -10.18
C ALA A 210 -4.40 -0.32 -9.32
N THR A 211 -5.48 -0.61 -8.59
CA THR A 211 -6.38 0.35 -7.96
C THR A 211 -5.92 0.85 -6.59
N GLY A 212 -4.78 0.37 -6.08
CA GLY A 212 -4.27 0.73 -4.75
C GLY A 212 -5.08 0.09 -3.63
N GLY A 213 -5.07 0.73 -2.45
CA GLY A 213 -5.61 0.19 -1.20
C GLY A 213 -7.03 0.63 -0.85
N ILE A 214 -7.33 0.62 0.46
CA ILE A 214 -8.66 0.81 1.04
C ILE A 214 -8.73 1.98 2.05
N GLY A 215 -7.77 2.88 2.05
CA GLY A 215 -7.62 3.89 3.10
C GLY A 215 -8.87 4.73 3.37
N LYS A 216 -9.73 4.99 2.37
CA LYS A 216 -10.97 5.79 2.53
C LYS A 216 -12.02 5.13 3.46
N SER A 217 -11.91 3.84 3.71
CA SER A 217 -12.74 3.15 4.71
C SER A 217 -12.33 3.47 6.15
N PHE A 218 -11.15 4.07 6.38
CA PHE A 218 -10.67 4.51 7.69
C PHE A 218 -10.87 6.01 7.85
N LYS A 219 -11.14 6.45 9.08
CA LYS A 219 -11.38 7.85 9.40
C LYS A 219 -10.15 8.73 9.19
N VAL A 220 -8.96 8.17 9.43
CA VAL A 220 -7.67 8.86 9.30
C VAL A 220 -6.79 8.06 8.36
N THR A 221 -6.48 8.63 7.19
CA THR A 221 -5.67 7.96 6.15
C THR A 221 -4.76 8.93 5.44
N SER A 222 -3.57 8.45 5.06
CA SER A 222 -2.61 9.16 4.20
C SER A 222 -2.80 8.85 2.71
N ASN A 223 -3.76 7.99 2.37
CA ASN A 223 -3.98 7.54 1.00
C ASN A 223 -4.73 8.58 0.15
N SER A 224 -4.77 8.32 -1.15
CA SER A 224 -5.69 9.02 -2.06
C SER A 224 -7.14 8.86 -1.62
N TRP A 225 -7.94 9.89 -1.82
CA TRP A 225 -9.39 9.85 -1.56
C TRP A 225 -10.15 8.80 -2.39
N GLU A 226 -9.51 8.27 -3.43
CA GLU A 226 -10.04 7.21 -4.29
C GLU A 226 -9.55 5.80 -3.88
N GLY A 227 -8.91 5.68 -2.72
CA GLY A 227 -8.53 4.39 -2.12
C GLY A 227 -9.74 3.69 -1.48
N THR A 228 -10.66 3.19 -2.29
CA THR A 228 -11.97 2.64 -1.91
C THR A 228 -12.04 1.11 -1.95
N GLY A 229 -10.90 0.43 -2.20
CA GLY A 229 -10.86 -1.03 -2.27
C GLY A 229 -11.45 -1.64 -3.54
N ASP A 230 -11.61 -0.84 -4.59
CA ASP A 230 -12.31 -1.25 -5.82
C ASP A 230 -11.75 -2.55 -6.40
N GLY A 231 -10.44 -2.63 -6.61
CA GLY A 231 -9.84 -3.84 -7.21
C GLY A 231 -10.00 -5.08 -6.34
N HIS A 232 -9.87 -4.95 -5.03
CA HIS A 232 -10.11 -6.06 -4.11
C HIS A 232 -11.55 -6.59 -4.23
N ALA A 233 -12.53 -5.68 -4.22
CA ALA A 233 -13.94 -6.03 -4.33
C ALA A 233 -14.27 -6.59 -5.73
N LEU A 234 -13.76 -5.98 -6.80
CA LEU A 234 -13.94 -6.46 -8.17
C LEU A 234 -13.39 -7.88 -8.36
N ALA A 235 -12.20 -8.16 -7.81
CA ALA A 235 -11.61 -9.50 -7.85
C ALA A 235 -12.47 -10.53 -7.10
N LEU A 236 -12.93 -10.21 -5.86
CA LEU A 236 -13.84 -11.09 -5.11
C LEU A 236 -15.14 -11.35 -5.86
N LYS A 237 -15.79 -10.30 -6.38
CA LYS A 237 -17.03 -10.41 -7.17
C LYS A 237 -16.83 -11.23 -8.45
N ALA A 238 -15.63 -11.17 -9.03
CA ALA A 238 -15.25 -11.98 -10.17
C ALA A 238 -14.94 -13.45 -9.82
N GLY A 239 -14.92 -13.81 -8.54
CA GLY A 239 -14.62 -15.17 -8.06
C GLY A 239 -13.13 -15.42 -7.76
N GLY A 240 -12.34 -14.37 -7.71
CA GLY A 240 -10.99 -14.39 -7.18
C GLY A 240 -10.96 -14.50 -5.66
N ARG A 241 -9.77 -14.54 -5.09
CA ARG A 241 -9.59 -14.64 -3.65
C ARG A 241 -8.63 -13.56 -3.13
N LEU A 242 -8.86 -13.11 -1.90
CA LEU A 242 -7.94 -12.22 -1.19
C LEU A 242 -7.13 -13.01 -0.17
N LYS A 243 -5.92 -12.56 0.09
CA LYS A 243 -4.98 -13.16 1.01
C LYS A 243 -4.55 -12.15 2.08
N ASP A 244 -4.56 -12.58 3.36
CA ASP A 244 -3.97 -11.88 4.50
C ASP A 244 -4.47 -10.44 4.72
N MET A 245 -5.76 -10.22 4.57
CA MET A 245 -6.39 -8.90 4.67
C MET A 245 -6.28 -8.24 6.05
N GLU A 246 -5.99 -9.00 7.10
CA GLU A 246 -5.77 -8.49 8.46
C GLU A 246 -4.55 -7.59 8.61
N PHE A 247 -3.58 -7.66 7.69
CA PHE A 247 -2.35 -6.88 7.77
C PHE A 247 -2.52 -5.50 7.14
N VAL A 248 -2.84 -4.53 7.99
CA VAL A 248 -2.99 -3.12 7.64
C VAL A 248 -1.90 -2.33 8.37
N GLN A 249 -1.03 -1.66 7.62
CA GLN A 249 0.03 -0.82 8.17
C GLN A 249 -0.49 0.58 8.45
N PHE A 250 -0.29 1.03 9.69
CA PHE A 250 -0.49 2.43 10.06
C PHE A 250 0.86 3.15 10.05
N HIS A 251 0.93 4.27 9.34
CA HIS A 251 2.09 5.15 9.46
C HIS A 251 2.00 5.90 10.78
N PRO A 252 3.07 5.95 11.59
CA PRO A 252 2.98 6.52 12.94
C PRO A 252 2.72 8.03 12.94
N THR A 253 3.15 8.73 11.89
CA THR A 253 3.11 10.19 11.84
C THR A 253 2.30 10.69 10.63
N GLY A 254 1.07 11.10 10.87
CA GLY A 254 0.22 11.90 10.01
C GLY A 254 -0.16 13.19 10.72
N MET A 255 -0.55 14.24 9.99
CA MET A 255 -1.10 15.45 10.59
C MET A 255 -2.40 15.13 11.35
N VAL A 256 -2.59 15.69 12.54
CA VAL A 256 -3.83 15.50 13.31
C VAL A 256 -4.70 16.76 13.31
N TRP A 257 -4.11 17.91 13.00
CA TRP A 257 -4.78 19.20 12.99
C TRP A 257 -4.29 20.07 11.81
N PRO A 258 -5.14 20.92 11.22
CA PRO A 258 -6.60 21.01 11.39
C PRO A 258 -7.36 19.79 10.82
N PRO A 259 -8.67 19.61 11.11
CA PRO A 259 -9.44 18.44 10.67
C PRO A 259 -9.42 18.18 9.16
N SER A 260 -9.35 19.24 8.35
CA SER A 260 -9.32 19.17 6.88
C SER A 260 -8.07 18.51 6.30
N VAL A 261 -6.98 18.45 7.07
CA VAL A 261 -5.69 17.85 6.65
C VAL A 261 -5.31 16.64 7.49
N ARG A 262 -6.22 16.19 8.35
CA ARG A 262 -5.99 15.01 9.20
C ARG A 262 -5.65 13.79 8.35
N GLY A 263 -4.56 13.13 8.72
CA GLY A 263 -4.05 11.94 8.04
C GLY A 263 -3.00 12.22 6.97
N ILE A 264 -2.83 13.47 6.51
CA ILE A 264 -1.76 13.80 5.55
C ILE A 264 -0.42 13.38 6.14
N LEU A 265 0.37 12.69 5.31
CA LEU A 265 1.62 12.05 5.72
C LEU A 265 2.65 13.07 6.24
N VAL A 266 3.21 12.79 7.41
CA VAL A 266 4.43 13.41 7.91
C VAL A 266 5.56 12.40 7.76
N THR A 267 6.52 12.72 6.90
CA THR A 267 7.54 11.77 6.46
C THR A 267 8.40 11.22 7.60
N GLU A 268 8.80 9.96 7.46
CA GLU A 268 9.78 9.33 8.34
C GLU A 268 11.14 10.06 8.36
N SER A 269 11.45 10.81 7.30
CA SER A 269 12.66 11.62 7.22
C SER A 269 12.80 12.61 8.39
N VAL A 270 11.69 13.15 8.92
CA VAL A 270 11.74 14.04 10.10
C VAL A 270 12.40 13.32 11.29
N ARG A 271 12.00 12.07 11.54
CA ARG A 271 12.60 11.24 12.60
C ARG A 271 14.02 10.80 12.24
N GLY A 272 14.25 10.49 10.97
CA GLY A 272 15.56 10.14 10.43
C GLY A 272 16.58 11.29 10.53
N ASP A 273 16.13 12.52 10.40
CA ASP A 273 16.95 13.73 10.52
C ASP A 273 17.08 14.25 11.98
N GLY A 274 16.54 13.53 12.97
CA GLY A 274 16.75 13.85 14.39
C GLY A 274 15.49 14.27 15.15
N GLY A 275 14.33 14.30 14.50
CA GLY A 275 13.07 14.63 15.16
C GLY A 275 12.71 13.60 16.25
N VAL A 276 12.29 14.08 17.42
CA VAL A 276 11.95 13.28 18.60
C VAL A 276 10.46 13.34 18.91
N LEU A 277 9.92 12.22 19.41
CA LEU A 277 8.52 12.12 19.81
C LEU A 277 8.33 12.42 21.29
N ARG A 278 7.45 13.39 21.60
CA ARG A 278 7.12 13.81 22.96
C ARG A 278 5.62 13.74 23.21
N ASN A 279 5.24 13.29 24.40
CA ASN A 279 3.84 13.35 24.86
C ASN A 279 3.46 14.76 25.33
N SER A 280 2.21 14.95 25.78
CA SER A 280 1.72 16.24 26.30
C SER A 280 2.45 16.73 27.55
N ASN A 281 3.12 15.86 28.30
CA ASN A 281 3.96 16.20 29.43
C ASN A 281 5.37 16.65 29.04
N GLY A 282 5.72 16.63 27.74
CA GLY A 282 7.05 16.92 27.22
C GLY A 282 8.04 15.76 27.30
N GLU A 283 7.62 14.58 27.75
CA GLU A 283 8.47 13.40 27.89
C GLU A 283 8.75 12.76 26.53
N ARG A 284 10.00 12.42 26.24
CA ARG A 284 10.42 11.61 25.09
C ARG A 284 10.11 10.14 25.39
N PHE A 285 8.88 9.73 25.15
CA PHE A 285 8.27 8.50 25.64
C PHE A 285 8.72 7.21 24.96
N MET A 286 9.31 7.27 23.77
CA MET A 286 9.62 6.07 22.96
C MET A 286 10.51 5.05 23.68
N PHE A 287 11.36 5.47 24.61
CA PHE A 287 12.21 4.57 25.42
C PHE A 287 11.40 3.57 26.26
N ASN A 288 10.18 3.93 26.64
CA ASN A 288 9.28 3.07 27.42
C ASN A 288 8.62 1.95 26.59
N TYR A 289 8.73 2.04 25.26
CA TYR A 289 8.04 1.17 24.31
C TYR A 289 8.98 0.33 23.43
N ILE A 290 10.26 0.23 23.78
CA ILE A 290 11.21 -0.60 23.03
C ILE A 290 10.92 -2.07 23.35
N PRO A 291 10.44 -2.88 22.36
CA PRO A 291 10.23 -4.31 22.57
C PRO A 291 11.52 -5.03 22.94
N GLU A 292 11.43 -6.08 23.74
CA GLU A 292 12.59 -6.86 24.23
C GLU A 292 13.50 -7.31 23.10
N VAL A 293 12.91 -7.75 21.98
CA VAL A 293 13.62 -8.21 20.78
C VAL A 293 14.49 -7.12 20.13
N PHE A 294 14.17 -5.86 20.33
CA PHE A 294 14.90 -4.72 19.77
C PHE A 294 15.88 -4.04 20.74
N LYS A 295 15.85 -4.34 22.04
CA LYS A 295 16.69 -3.67 23.06
C LYS A 295 18.18 -3.65 22.75
N LYS A 296 18.70 -4.67 22.09
CA LYS A 296 20.13 -4.71 21.72
C LYS A 296 20.49 -3.77 20.56
N GLN A 297 19.51 -3.35 19.76
CA GLN A 297 19.72 -2.56 18.55
C GLN A 297 19.38 -1.07 18.75
N TYR A 298 18.57 -0.76 19.75
CA TYR A 298 18.07 0.60 20.01
C TYR A 298 18.58 1.13 21.35
N ALA A 299 18.87 2.43 21.37
CA ALA A 299 19.32 3.13 22.55
C ALA A 299 18.24 3.12 23.65
N ASP A 300 18.65 2.99 24.89
CA ASP A 300 17.78 3.02 26.07
C ASP A 300 17.79 4.35 26.82
N ASN A 301 18.54 5.34 26.32
CA ASN A 301 18.60 6.68 26.89
C ASN A 301 18.82 7.76 25.82
N GLU A 302 18.41 9.00 26.14
CA GLU A 302 18.46 10.13 25.20
C GLU A 302 19.89 10.44 24.73
N ALA A 303 20.87 10.40 25.64
CA ALA A 303 22.23 10.78 25.32
C ALA A 303 22.88 9.86 24.28
N GLU A 304 22.65 8.55 24.34
CA GLU A 304 23.10 7.60 23.33
C GLU A 304 22.35 7.78 22.01
N ALA A 305 21.01 7.88 22.07
CA ALA A 305 20.18 8.10 20.89
C ALA A 305 20.57 9.35 20.12
N ASP A 306 20.94 10.42 20.82
CA ASP A 306 21.36 11.68 20.19
C ASP A 306 22.73 11.59 19.53
N ARG A 307 23.67 10.86 20.12
CA ARG A 307 25.00 10.63 19.52
C ARG A 307 24.93 9.79 18.22
N TRP A 308 23.91 8.95 18.09
CA TRP A 308 23.77 8.13 16.88
C TRP A 308 23.73 8.96 15.58
N TYR A 309 23.15 10.15 15.60
CA TYR A 309 23.07 11.01 14.41
C TYR A 309 24.42 11.52 13.93
N THR A 310 25.43 11.53 14.77
CA THR A 310 26.81 11.95 14.45
C THR A 310 27.79 10.78 14.37
N ASP A 311 27.51 9.67 15.07
CA ASP A 311 28.35 8.48 15.12
C ASP A 311 27.49 7.20 15.21
N GLN A 312 27.05 6.74 14.03
CA GLN A 312 26.18 5.57 13.90
C GLN A 312 26.89 4.25 14.22
N ASN A 313 28.22 4.20 14.09
CA ASN A 313 28.97 2.96 14.27
C ASN A 313 29.16 2.59 15.75
N ASN A 314 29.18 3.57 16.63
CA ASN A 314 29.49 3.39 18.05
C ASN A 314 28.26 3.63 18.98
N ASN A 315 27.09 3.87 18.42
CA ASN A 315 25.87 4.13 19.20
C ASN A 315 24.69 3.33 18.65
N ARG A 316 23.79 2.92 19.56
CA ARG A 316 22.54 2.25 19.17
C ARG A 316 21.54 3.26 18.60
N ARG A 317 20.69 2.77 17.73
CA ARG A 317 19.68 3.57 16.98
C ARG A 317 18.66 4.22 17.92
N PRO A 318 18.17 5.45 17.61
CA PRO A 318 17.09 6.08 18.37
C PRO A 318 15.78 5.27 18.27
N PRO A 319 14.99 5.16 19.35
CA PRO A 319 13.74 4.40 19.36
C PRO A 319 12.64 5.01 18.48
N GLU A 320 12.75 6.27 18.09
CA GLU A 320 11.88 6.89 17.08
C GLU A 320 12.01 6.22 15.69
N LEU A 321 13.07 5.45 15.47
CA LEU A 321 13.32 4.69 14.24
C LEU A 321 13.00 3.19 14.38
N LEU A 322 12.24 2.80 15.41
CA LEU A 322 11.61 1.48 15.48
C LEU A 322 10.71 1.22 14.27
N PRO A 323 10.38 -0.02 13.96
CA PRO A 323 9.37 -0.35 12.94
C PRO A 323 8.09 0.46 13.09
N ARG A 324 7.45 0.80 11.99
CA ARG A 324 6.31 1.74 11.96
C ARG A 324 5.15 1.33 12.86
N ASP A 325 4.86 0.05 12.90
CA ASP A 325 3.83 -0.52 13.77
C ASP A 325 4.14 -0.34 15.26
N GLU A 326 5.41 -0.49 15.67
CA GLU A 326 5.84 -0.25 17.05
C GLU A 326 5.65 1.22 17.44
N VAL A 327 6.10 2.14 16.59
CA VAL A 327 5.94 3.57 16.85
C VAL A 327 4.47 3.98 16.85
N ALA A 328 3.65 3.43 15.93
CA ALA A 328 2.22 3.71 15.88
C ALA A 328 1.49 3.20 17.14
N ARG A 329 1.83 1.99 17.62
CA ARG A 329 1.30 1.45 18.89
C ARG A 329 1.69 2.31 20.08
N ALA A 330 2.96 2.74 20.16
CA ALA A 330 3.44 3.60 21.24
C ALA A 330 2.67 4.92 21.29
N ILE A 331 2.50 5.60 20.15
CA ILE A 331 1.72 6.83 20.05
C ILE A 331 0.26 6.59 20.45
N ASN A 332 -0.37 5.53 19.95
CA ASN A 332 -1.75 5.19 20.29
C ASN A 332 -1.91 4.92 21.80
N SER A 333 -0.93 4.26 22.42
CA SER A 333 -0.92 3.99 23.86
C SER A 333 -0.79 5.27 24.69
N GLU A 334 0.05 6.22 24.28
CA GLU A 334 0.16 7.54 24.94
C GLU A 334 -1.17 8.31 24.86
N VAL A 335 -1.80 8.33 23.70
CA VAL A 335 -3.11 9.00 23.49
C VAL A 335 -4.20 8.34 24.34
N LYS A 336 -4.30 7.00 24.33
CA LYS A 336 -5.26 6.26 25.16
C LYS A 336 -5.03 6.46 26.66
N ALA A 337 -3.80 6.64 27.09
CA ALA A 337 -3.44 6.91 28.48
C ALA A 337 -3.67 8.38 28.92
N GLY A 338 -4.25 9.21 28.05
CA GLY A 338 -4.53 10.62 28.34
C GLY A 338 -3.30 11.54 28.30
N ARG A 339 -2.17 11.06 27.77
CA ARG A 339 -0.96 11.85 27.57
C ARG A 339 -0.78 12.32 26.12
N GLY A 340 -1.85 12.27 25.35
CA GLY A 340 -1.91 12.82 24.00
C GLY A 340 -2.06 14.33 23.99
N THR A 341 -1.86 14.93 22.79
CA THR A 341 -2.11 16.35 22.54
C THR A 341 -3.61 16.65 22.49
N PRO A 342 -4.03 17.92 22.52
CA PRO A 342 -5.45 18.29 22.48
C PRO A 342 -6.22 17.74 21.28
N HIS A 343 -5.55 17.48 20.15
CA HIS A 343 -6.18 16.97 18.94
C HIS A 343 -6.01 15.45 18.74
N GLY A 344 -5.52 14.74 19.77
CA GLY A 344 -5.44 13.28 19.77
C GLY A 344 -4.19 12.71 19.09
N GLY A 345 -3.07 13.42 19.17
CA GLY A 345 -1.76 12.99 18.69
C GLY A 345 -0.67 13.09 19.77
N VAL A 346 0.56 13.22 19.31
CA VAL A 346 1.77 13.53 20.09
C VAL A 346 2.57 14.61 19.38
N TYR A 347 3.57 15.18 20.05
CA TYR A 347 4.47 16.16 19.44
C TYR A 347 5.66 15.48 18.77
N LEU A 348 5.92 15.85 17.51
CA LEU A 348 7.15 15.52 16.78
C LEU A 348 7.99 16.77 16.68
N ASP A 349 9.07 16.82 17.42
CA ASP A 349 9.93 18.01 17.58
C ASP A 349 11.24 17.84 16.80
N VAL A 350 11.43 18.68 15.79
CA VAL A 350 12.68 18.86 15.05
C VAL A 350 13.28 20.24 15.31
N SER A 351 12.47 21.18 15.84
CA SER A 351 12.87 22.58 16.06
C SER A 351 14.00 22.73 17.08
N THR A 352 14.00 21.87 18.11
CA THR A 352 15.07 21.84 19.13
C THR A 352 16.29 21.02 18.71
N ARG A 353 16.23 20.37 17.54
CA ARG A 353 17.23 19.38 17.08
C ARG A 353 18.14 19.92 15.98
N LEU A 354 17.62 20.74 15.09
CA LEU A 354 18.32 21.26 13.92
C LEU A 354 18.14 22.78 13.79
N PRO A 355 19.14 23.52 13.24
CA PRO A 355 18.99 24.91 12.89
C PRO A 355 17.88 25.13 11.83
N ALA A 356 17.19 26.27 11.91
CA ALA A 356 16.06 26.61 11.02
C ALA A 356 16.39 26.45 9.53
N GLU A 357 17.56 26.91 9.08
CA GLU A 357 18.01 26.80 7.69
C GLU A 357 18.22 25.35 7.26
N GLU A 358 18.70 24.51 8.18
CA GLU A 358 18.90 23.09 7.91
C GLU A 358 17.56 22.35 7.81
N ILE A 359 16.58 22.69 8.65
CA ILE A 359 15.21 22.16 8.57
C ILE A 359 14.60 22.49 7.21
N LYS A 360 14.63 23.77 6.79
CA LYS A 360 14.10 24.19 5.49
C LYS A 360 14.80 23.54 4.31
N ARG A 361 16.11 23.30 4.44
CA ARG A 361 16.91 22.65 3.39
C ARG A 361 16.62 21.15 3.25
N ARG A 362 16.47 20.42 4.38
CA ARG A 362 16.26 18.96 4.39
C ARG A 362 14.80 18.57 4.23
N LEU A 363 13.90 19.37 4.78
CA LEU A 363 12.48 19.09 4.91
C LEU A 363 11.60 20.20 4.32
N PRO A 364 11.88 20.66 3.08
CA PRO A 364 11.19 21.82 2.50
C PRO A 364 9.69 21.61 2.35
N SER A 365 9.25 20.41 1.95
CA SER A 365 7.82 20.10 1.80
C SER A 365 7.13 20.00 3.17
N MET A 366 7.80 19.46 4.19
CA MET A 366 7.24 19.42 5.55
C MET A 366 7.08 20.80 6.14
N TRP A 367 8.11 21.67 5.99
CA TRP A 367 8.00 23.06 6.44
C TRP A 367 6.84 23.77 5.74
N HIS A 368 6.75 23.67 4.42
CA HIS A 368 5.67 24.27 3.64
C HIS A 368 4.29 23.70 4.02
N GLN A 369 4.18 22.36 4.15
CA GLN A 369 2.94 21.68 4.50
C GLN A 369 2.39 22.15 5.86
N PHE A 370 3.21 22.21 6.88
CA PHE A 370 2.77 22.64 8.21
C PHE A 370 2.51 24.13 8.27
N TYR A 371 3.36 24.94 7.61
CA TYR A 371 3.21 26.38 7.59
C TYR A 371 1.91 26.81 6.88
N GLU A 372 1.64 26.28 5.70
CA GLU A 372 0.47 26.65 4.90
C GLU A 372 -0.83 25.99 5.37
N LEU A 373 -0.78 24.73 5.81
CA LEU A 373 -1.99 23.97 6.12
C LEU A 373 -2.40 24.03 7.61
N ALA A 374 -1.44 24.25 8.50
CA ALA A 374 -1.69 24.24 9.95
C ALA A 374 -1.26 25.54 10.66
N GLY A 375 -0.59 26.47 9.96
CA GLY A 375 -0.06 27.69 10.58
C GLY A 375 1.10 27.44 11.54
N VAL A 376 1.77 26.29 11.43
CA VAL A 376 2.87 25.84 12.32
C VAL A 376 4.21 26.02 11.63
N ASP A 377 5.09 26.80 12.21
CA ASP A 377 6.48 26.93 11.76
C ASP A 377 7.35 25.88 12.44
N ILE A 378 7.58 24.75 11.79
CA ILE A 378 8.35 23.62 12.31
C ILE A 378 9.83 23.94 12.61
N THR A 379 10.29 25.12 12.28
CA THR A 379 11.62 25.63 12.69
C THR A 379 11.62 26.23 14.09
N LYS A 380 10.44 26.44 14.68
CA LYS A 380 10.25 27.13 15.98
C LYS A 380 9.46 26.31 16.98
N GLU A 381 8.55 25.46 16.50
CA GLU A 381 7.62 24.72 17.33
C GLU A 381 7.41 23.29 16.80
N PRO A 382 7.02 22.33 17.67
CA PRO A 382 6.84 20.94 17.25
C PRO A 382 5.58 20.75 16.40
N MET A 383 5.63 19.73 15.54
CA MET A 383 4.49 19.24 14.77
C MET A 383 3.58 18.39 15.66
N GLU A 384 2.26 18.53 15.52
CA GLU A 384 1.31 17.62 16.14
C GLU A 384 0.98 16.49 15.17
N VAL A 385 1.31 15.24 15.57
CA VAL A 385 1.23 14.06 14.69
C VAL A 385 0.54 12.88 15.37
N GLY A 386 -0.04 11.99 14.56
CA GLY A 386 -0.66 10.76 15.04
C GLY A 386 -0.73 9.70 13.96
N PRO A 387 -1.08 8.46 14.34
CA PRO A 387 -1.15 7.35 13.40
C PRO A 387 -2.21 7.57 12.32
N THR A 388 -1.88 7.14 11.09
CA THR A 388 -2.75 7.22 9.92
C THR A 388 -2.73 5.89 9.15
N CYS A 389 -3.88 5.39 8.71
CA CYS A 389 -3.97 4.23 7.83
C CYS A 389 -3.18 4.52 6.55
N HIS A 390 -2.24 3.65 6.21
CA HIS A 390 -1.21 3.97 5.22
C HIS A 390 -1.06 2.95 4.10
N TYR A 391 -1.07 1.65 4.41
CA TYR A 391 -0.84 0.60 3.42
C TYR A 391 -1.49 -0.71 3.86
N VAL A 392 -2.12 -1.41 2.90
CA VAL A 392 -2.65 -2.77 3.12
C VAL A 392 -1.67 -3.76 2.51
N MET A 393 -1.12 -4.69 3.33
CA MET A 393 -0.21 -5.73 2.84
C MET A 393 -0.97 -6.94 2.28
N GLY A 394 -2.19 -7.17 2.73
CA GLY A 394 -3.13 -8.11 2.13
C GLY A 394 -3.66 -7.61 0.78
N GLY A 395 -4.31 -8.48 0.02
CA GLY A 395 -4.86 -8.13 -1.28
C GLY A 395 -5.21 -9.34 -2.12
N ILE A 396 -5.32 -9.14 -3.42
CA ILE A 396 -5.61 -10.19 -4.39
C ILE A 396 -4.46 -11.21 -4.40
N ASP A 397 -4.79 -12.49 -4.26
CA ASP A 397 -3.83 -13.57 -4.38
C ASP A 397 -3.44 -13.77 -5.84
N VAL A 398 -2.14 -13.61 -6.13
CA VAL A 398 -1.61 -13.58 -7.48
C VAL A 398 -0.46 -14.57 -7.68
N GLU A 399 -0.28 -14.95 -8.90
CA GLU A 399 0.87 -15.71 -9.40
C GLU A 399 2.10 -14.80 -9.46
N PRO A 400 3.22 -15.15 -8.82
CA PRO A 400 4.36 -14.26 -8.65
C PRO A 400 4.99 -13.74 -9.95
N ASP A 401 5.06 -14.59 -10.98
CA ASP A 401 5.74 -14.25 -12.23
C ASP A 401 4.94 -13.32 -13.14
N THR A 402 3.63 -13.45 -13.12
CA THR A 402 2.75 -12.81 -14.11
C THR A 402 1.77 -11.82 -13.52
N GLY A 403 1.56 -11.85 -12.20
CA GLY A 403 0.49 -11.09 -11.53
C GLY A 403 -0.92 -11.63 -11.83
N ALA A 404 -1.07 -12.82 -12.41
CA ALA A 404 -2.37 -13.41 -12.69
C ALA A 404 -3.13 -13.71 -11.40
N ALA A 405 -4.38 -13.22 -11.29
CA ALA A 405 -5.23 -13.45 -10.14
C ALA A 405 -5.67 -14.92 -10.05
N ILE A 406 -5.43 -15.54 -8.91
CA ILE A 406 -5.78 -16.94 -8.69
C ILE A 406 -7.31 -17.12 -8.75
N GLY A 407 -7.76 -18.01 -9.60
CA GLY A 407 -9.18 -18.37 -9.77
C GLY A 407 -9.93 -17.57 -10.85
N VAL A 408 -9.31 -16.56 -11.49
CA VAL A 408 -9.97 -15.74 -12.53
C VAL A 408 -9.07 -15.58 -13.76
N PRO A 409 -9.11 -16.51 -14.71
CA PRO A 409 -8.34 -16.41 -15.95
C PRO A 409 -8.62 -15.10 -16.71
N GLY A 410 -7.56 -14.37 -17.08
CA GLY A 410 -7.64 -13.07 -17.72
C GLY A 410 -7.66 -11.87 -16.75
N LEU A 411 -7.74 -12.11 -15.44
CA LEU A 411 -7.58 -11.05 -14.44
C LEU A 411 -6.14 -11.04 -13.90
N PHE A 412 -5.57 -9.86 -13.76
CA PHE A 412 -4.23 -9.62 -13.22
C PHE A 412 -4.29 -8.55 -12.14
N ALA A 413 -3.33 -8.54 -11.23
CA ALA A 413 -3.22 -7.50 -10.22
C ALA A 413 -1.76 -7.25 -9.83
N ALA A 414 -1.43 -6.00 -9.48
CA ALA A 414 -0.11 -5.62 -8.99
C ALA A 414 -0.17 -4.37 -8.11
N GLY A 415 0.90 -4.14 -7.36
CA GLY A 415 1.01 -3.06 -6.37
C GLY A 415 0.16 -3.34 -5.13
N GLU A 416 -0.24 -2.31 -4.42
CA GLU A 416 -0.94 -2.43 -3.13
C GLU A 416 -2.24 -3.26 -3.17
N VAL A 417 -2.86 -3.40 -4.33
CA VAL A 417 -4.07 -4.24 -4.49
C VAL A 417 -3.77 -5.74 -4.48
N ALA A 418 -2.52 -6.13 -4.71
CA ALA A 418 -2.05 -7.52 -4.73
C ALA A 418 -1.34 -7.88 -3.41
N ALA A 419 -1.55 -9.11 -2.94
CA ALA A 419 -0.98 -9.61 -1.69
C ALA A 419 0.34 -10.36 -1.91
N GLY A 420 1.01 -10.63 -0.79
CA GLY A 420 2.08 -11.62 -0.69
C GLY A 420 3.48 -11.04 -0.56
N LEU A 421 3.78 -9.95 -1.25
CA LEU A 421 5.13 -9.37 -1.31
C LEU A 421 5.68 -8.94 0.05
N HIS A 422 4.83 -8.31 0.86
CA HIS A 422 5.27 -7.62 2.08
C HIS A 422 5.06 -8.41 3.37
N GLY A 423 4.49 -9.61 3.28
CA GLY A 423 4.15 -10.41 4.45
C GLY A 423 3.24 -9.65 5.42
N SER A 424 3.57 -9.69 6.70
CA SER A 424 2.77 -9.01 7.73
C SER A 424 3.15 -7.55 7.96
N ASN A 425 4.28 -7.07 7.41
CA ASN A 425 4.70 -5.67 7.53
C ASN A 425 5.66 -5.27 6.40
N ARG A 426 5.45 -4.07 5.86
CA ARG A 426 6.16 -3.57 4.69
C ARG A 426 7.41 -2.78 5.08
N LEU A 427 8.56 -3.16 4.51
CA LEU A 427 9.81 -2.40 4.62
C LEU A 427 9.71 -1.05 3.88
N GLY A 428 10.22 0.02 4.50
CA GLY A 428 10.20 1.37 3.93
C GLY A 428 10.88 1.43 2.55
N GLY A 429 10.30 2.17 1.59
CA GLY A 429 10.82 2.26 0.22
C GLY A 429 10.29 1.19 -0.74
N ASN A 430 9.97 -0.01 -0.26
CA ASN A 430 9.56 -1.13 -1.12
C ASN A 430 8.22 -0.91 -1.83
N SER A 431 7.33 -0.05 -1.32
CA SER A 431 6.05 0.22 -2.04
C SER A 431 6.25 0.91 -3.38
N LEU A 432 7.21 1.85 -3.47
CA LEU A 432 7.51 2.50 -4.74
C LEU A 432 8.32 1.58 -5.68
N SER A 433 9.13 0.68 -5.12
CA SER A 433 9.83 -0.36 -5.89
C SER A 433 8.86 -1.40 -6.45
N ASP A 434 7.89 -1.85 -5.64
CA ASP A 434 6.83 -2.79 -6.00
C ASP A 434 6.05 -2.34 -7.23
N LEU A 435 5.53 -1.12 -7.22
CA LEU A 435 4.73 -0.63 -8.34
C LEU A 435 5.48 -0.61 -9.68
N LEU A 436 6.80 -0.42 -9.66
CA LEU A 436 7.63 -0.42 -10.86
C LEU A 436 7.83 -1.84 -11.39
N VAL A 437 8.22 -2.76 -10.51
CA VAL A 437 8.56 -4.13 -10.88
C VAL A 437 7.31 -4.92 -11.25
N PHE A 438 6.35 -5.01 -10.31
CA PHE A 438 5.17 -5.86 -10.51
C PHE A 438 4.13 -5.22 -11.42
N GLY A 439 4.03 -3.89 -11.47
CA GLY A 439 3.19 -3.22 -12.45
C GLY A 439 3.59 -3.63 -13.88
N ARG A 440 4.88 -3.52 -14.20
CA ARG A 440 5.39 -3.95 -15.52
C ARG A 440 5.14 -5.43 -15.79
N ARG A 441 5.40 -6.30 -14.81
CA ARG A 441 5.20 -7.75 -14.94
C ARG A 441 3.74 -8.11 -15.18
N ALA A 442 2.81 -7.49 -14.49
CA ALA A 442 1.38 -7.70 -14.70
C ALA A 442 0.94 -7.25 -16.11
N GLY A 443 1.47 -6.13 -16.60
CA GLY A 443 1.25 -5.70 -17.99
C GLY A 443 1.80 -6.68 -19.01
N ASP A 444 3.02 -7.18 -18.81
CA ASP A 444 3.66 -8.20 -19.64
C ASP A 444 2.87 -9.52 -19.62
N GLY A 445 2.42 -9.96 -18.42
CA GLY A 445 1.61 -11.16 -18.23
C GLY A 445 0.25 -11.08 -18.94
N ALA A 446 -0.44 -9.94 -18.80
CA ALA A 446 -1.70 -9.68 -19.48
C ALA A 446 -1.56 -9.72 -21.01
N ALA A 447 -0.51 -9.08 -21.55
CA ALA A 447 -0.22 -9.09 -22.98
C ALA A 447 0.09 -10.52 -23.51
N ALA A 448 0.83 -11.31 -22.74
CA ALA A 448 1.11 -12.71 -23.07
C ALA A 448 -0.17 -13.56 -23.07
N TYR A 449 -1.05 -13.34 -22.07
CA TYR A 449 -2.32 -14.04 -21.95
C TYR A 449 -3.23 -13.79 -23.17
N VAL A 450 -3.40 -12.53 -23.57
CA VAL A 450 -4.23 -12.17 -24.74
C VAL A 450 -3.73 -12.85 -26.01
N LYS A 451 -2.43 -12.83 -26.25
CA LYS A 451 -1.81 -13.48 -27.42
C LYS A 451 -2.03 -14.99 -27.45
N ALA A 452 -2.08 -15.61 -26.28
CA ALA A 452 -2.25 -17.06 -26.16
C ALA A 452 -3.73 -17.50 -26.21
N ASN A 453 -4.67 -16.67 -25.71
CA ASN A 453 -6.08 -17.07 -25.52
C ASN A 453 -7.07 -16.41 -26.50
N GLY A 454 -6.68 -15.32 -27.18
CA GLY A 454 -7.56 -14.59 -28.09
C GLY A 454 -8.69 -13.85 -27.37
N GLU A 455 -9.75 -13.56 -28.09
CA GLU A 455 -10.88 -12.76 -27.64
C GLU A 455 -11.90 -13.59 -26.85
N ASN A 456 -12.55 -12.95 -25.87
CA ASN A 456 -13.66 -13.50 -25.10
C ASN A 456 -14.71 -12.38 -24.92
N PRO A 457 -15.60 -12.11 -25.90
CA PRO A 457 -16.52 -10.99 -25.83
C PRO A 457 -17.60 -11.19 -24.77
N PRO A 458 -18.07 -10.12 -24.10
CA PRO A 458 -19.16 -10.18 -23.15
C PRO A 458 -20.50 -10.40 -23.84
N THR A 459 -21.46 -10.98 -23.12
CA THR A 459 -22.84 -11.15 -23.59
C THR A 459 -23.72 -9.95 -23.20
N ASP A 460 -24.83 -9.76 -23.92
CA ASP A 460 -25.83 -8.74 -23.57
C ASP A 460 -26.38 -8.93 -22.16
N ALA A 461 -26.46 -10.16 -21.67
CA ALA A 461 -26.93 -10.47 -20.32
C ALA A 461 -25.96 -9.97 -19.24
N SER A 462 -24.67 -10.15 -19.43
CA SER A 462 -23.65 -9.66 -18.49
C SER A 462 -23.58 -8.12 -18.49
N ILE A 463 -23.66 -7.51 -19.67
CA ILE A 463 -23.71 -6.04 -19.83
C ILE A 463 -24.94 -5.46 -19.13
N LYS A 464 -26.12 -6.05 -19.37
CA LYS A 464 -27.37 -5.61 -18.74
C LYS A 464 -27.29 -5.67 -17.21
N LYS A 465 -26.73 -6.75 -16.65
CA LYS A 465 -26.57 -6.91 -15.19
C LYS A 465 -25.68 -5.81 -14.61
N ALA A 466 -24.56 -5.50 -15.27
CA ALA A 466 -23.66 -4.43 -14.85
C ALA A 466 -24.32 -3.05 -14.91
N SER A 467 -25.09 -2.77 -15.97
CA SER A 467 -25.88 -1.55 -16.11
C SER A 467 -26.97 -1.42 -15.01
N GLU A 468 -27.65 -2.52 -14.69
CA GLU A 468 -28.66 -2.54 -13.62
C GLU A 468 -28.05 -2.20 -12.26
N PHE A 469 -26.88 -2.73 -11.93
CA PHE A 469 -26.12 -2.42 -10.71
C PHE A 469 -25.73 -0.95 -10.66
N LEU A 470 -25.12 -0.44 -11.74
CA LEU A 470 -24.69 0.96 -11.84
C LEU A 470 -25.84 1.94 -11.63
N ASN A 471 -27.02 1.64 -12.14
CA ASN A 471 -28.19 2.52 -12.06
C ASN A 471 -29.05 2.33 -10.79
N ALA A 472 -28.75 1.34 -9.96
CA ALA A 472 -29.54 1.05 -8.76
C ALA A 472 -29.70 2.24 -7.80
N PRO A 473 -28.66 3.07 -7.51
CA PRO A 473 -28.79 4.20 -6.59
C PRO A 473 -29.84 5.24 -6.99
N PHE A 474 -30.10 5.42 -8.29
CA PHE A 474 -31.15 6.35 -8.78
C PHE A 474 -32.57 5.77 -8.71
N LYS A 475 -32.71 4.45 -8.54
CA LYS A 475 -34.01 3.76 -8.38
C LYS A 475 -34.43 3.69 -6.91
N ASN A 476 -33.52 3.93 -5.99
CA ASN A 476 -33.79 3.86 -4.54
C ASN A 476 -34.36 5.18 -4.00
N THR A 477 -35.67 5.43 -4.23
CA THR A 477 -36.32 6.69 -3.84
C THR A 477 -36.36 6.94 -2.33
N ASP A 478 -36.55 5.88 -1.54
CA ASP A 478 -36.62 5.92 -0.07
C ASP A 478 -35.31 5.48 0.59
N GLY A 479 -34.24 5.53 -0.16
CA GLY A 479 -32.91 5.09 0.28
C GLY A 479 -32.24 6.07 1.22
N GLU A 480 -31.21 5.56 1.90
CA GLU A 480 -30.39 6.33 2.82
C GLU A 480 -29.30 7.14 2.09
N ASN A 481 -28.88 8.24 2.70
CA ASN A 481 -27.78 9.05 2.20
C ASN A 481 -26.45 8.28 2.33
N PRO A 482 -25.68 8.08 1.23
CA PRO A 482 -24.44 7.32 1.26
C PRO A 482 -23.37 7.92 2.19
N TYR A 483 -23.37 9.23 2.42
CA TYR A 483 -22.43 9.86 3.34
C TYR A 483 -22.64 9.45 4.80
N THR A 484 -23.88 9.20 5.22
CA THR A 484 -24.19 8.69 6.56
C THR A 484 -23.60 7.31 6.77
N ILE A 485 -23.83 6.39 5.82
CA ILE A 485 -23.31 5.02 5.86
C ILE A 485 -21.76 5.04 5.85
N HIS A 486 -21.16 5.89 5.02
CA HIS A 486 -19.71 6.04 4.94
C HIS A 486 -19.11 6.53 6.26
N ALA A 487 -19.71 7.55 6.89
CA ALA A 487 -19.23 8.06 8.17
C ALA A 487 -19.29 6.99 9.28
N GLU A 488 -20.38 6.19 9.30
CA GLU A 488 -20.51 5.08 10.24
C GLU A 488 -19.48 3.96 9.95
N LEU A 489 -19.20 3.64 8.69
CA LEU A 489 -18.14 2.70 8.33
C LEU A 489 -16.80 3.19 8.84
N GLN A 490 -16.43 4.45 8.56
CA GLN A 490 -15.18 5.04 8.99
C GLN A 490 -15.03 5.02 10.53
N GLN A 491 -16.11 5.31 11.25
CA GLN A 491 -16.11 5.23 12.71
C GLN A 491 -15.93 3.78 13.18
N THR A 492 -16.65 2.83 12.58
CA THR A 492 -16.56 1.39 12.91
C THR A 492 -15.15 0.85 12.70
N THR A 493 -14.54 1.12 11.54
CA THR A 493 -13.18 0.64 11.24
C THR A 493 -12.12 1.30 12.13
N ASN A 494 -12.27 2.60 12.42
CA ASN A 494 -11.34 3.33 13.29
C ASN A 494 -11.37 2.80 14.73
N ASP A 495 -12.55 2.56 15.28
CA ASP A 495 -12.71 2.21 16.69
C ASP A 495 -12.51 0.71 16.94
N LEU A 496 -12.99 -0.16 16.04
CA LEU A 496 -13.10 -1.60 16.26
C LEU A 496 -12.10 -2.44 15.45
N VAL A 497 -11.51 -1.89 14.38
CA VAL A 497 -10.56 -2.58 13.48
C VAL A 497 -9.23 -1.83 13.34
N GLY A 498 -8.96 -0.92 14.26
CA GLY A 498 -7.79 -0.04 14.25
C GLY A 498 -6.45 -0.72 14.54
N ILE A 499 -5.53 0.02 15.17
CA ILE A 499 -4.16 -0.42 15.42
C ILE A 499 -4.10 -1.56 16.44
N ILE A 500 -4.86 -1.45 17.54
CA ILE A 500 -4.95 -2.45 18.61
C ILE A 500 -6.37 -2.99 18.62
N ARG A 501 -6.49 -4.29 18.46
CA ARG A 501 -7.74 -5.02 18.25
C ARG A 501 -8.00 -5.97 19.40
N ILE A 502 -9.27 -6.23 19.70
CA ILE A 502 -9.68 -7.21 20.70
C ILE A 502 -10.89 -8.00 20.17
N LYS A 503 -11.06 -9.24 20.58
CA LYS A 503 -12.06 -10.18 20.03
C LYS A 503 -13.47 -9.59 19.96
N HIS A 504 -13.99 -9.09 21.08
CA HIS A 504 -15.37 -8.60 21.13
C HIS A 504 -15.60 -7.38 20.23
N GLU A 505 -14.61 -6.47 20.09
CA GLU A 505 -14.69 -5.34 19.17
C GLU A 505 -14.68 -5.81 17.70
N LEU A 506 -13.88 -6.82 17.38
CA LEU A 506 -13.85 -7.42 16.04
C LEU A 506 -15.18 -8.13 15.71
N GLU A 507 -15.78 -8.86 16.65
CA GLU A 507 -17.08 -9.50 16.48
C GLU A 507 -18.19 -8.44 16.27
N GLU A 508 -18.14 -7.36 17.04
CA GLU A 508 -19.05 -6.21 16.87
C GLU A 508 -18.86 -5.56 15.49
N SER A 509 -17.61 -5.36 15.06
CA SER A 509 -17.29 -4.76 13.75
C SER A 509 -17.85 -5.58 12.58
N VAL A 510 -17.71 -6.90 12.61
CA VAL A 510 -18.27 -7.81 11.60
C VAL A 510 -19.80 -7.65 11.53
N SER A 511 -20.45 -7.58 12.69
CA SER A 511 -21.91 -7.41 12.78
C SER A 511 -22.35 -6.05 12.24
N LYS A 512 -21.69 -4.96 12.63
CA LYS A 512 -21.98 -3.60 12.15
C LYS A 512 -21.75 -3.46 10.65
N ILE A 513 -20.64 -3.98 10.13
CA ILE A 513 -20.35 -3.92 8.68
C ILE A 513 -21.40 -4.69 7.89
N ALA A 514 -21.85 -5.85 8.38
CA ALA A 514 -22.92 -6.62 7.74
C ALA A 514 -24.25 -5.86 7.73
N GLU A 515 -24.56 -5.09 8.77
CA GLU A 515 -25.73 -4.20 8.82
C GLU A 515 -25.58 -3.04 7.82
N LEU A 516 -24.44 -2.37 7.83
CA LEU A 516 -24.13 -1.28 6.90
C LEU A 516 -24.24 -1.73 5.44
N ARG A 517 -23.81 -2.97 5.12
CA ARG A 517 -23.95 -3.54 3.77
C ARG A 517 -25.42 -3.66 3.35
N LYS A 518 -26.32 -4.10 4.24
CA LYS A 518 -27.76 -4.18 3.95
C LYS A 518 -28.36 -2.79 3.69
N ARG A 519 -27.89 -1.77 4.39
CA ARG A 519 -28.31 -0.38 4.20
C ARG A 519 -27.72 0.20 2.91
N ALA A 520 -26.47 -0.09 2.59
CA ALA A 520 -25.78 0.40 1.40
C ALA A 520 -26.43 -0.06 0.09
N VAL A 521 -27.00 -1.27 0.03
CA VAL A 521 -27.80 -1.73 -1.13
C VAL A 521 -28.97 -0.78 -1.44
N LYS A 522 -29.47 -0.08 -0.42
CA LYS A 522 -30.56 0.90 -0.53
C LYS A 522 -30.06 2.34 -0.57
N ALA A 523 -28.74 2.57 -0.64
CA ALA A 523 -28.20 3.93 -0.75
C ALA A 523 -28.77 4.62 -2.00
N LYS A 524 -29.18 5.89 -1.84
CA LYS A 524 -29.77 6.66 -2.93
C LYS A 524 -28.79 7.68 -3.50
N ALA A 525 -28.94 7.95 -4.79
CA ALA A 525 -28.33 9.09 -5.44
C ALA A 525 -29.42 10.09 -5.84
N GLU A 526 -29.22 11.37 -5.54
CA GLU A 526 -30.11 12.46 -5.91
C GLU A 526 -29.50 13.30 -7.04
N GLY A 527 -30.33 13.93 -7.86
CA GLY A 527 -29.89 14.77 -8.97
C GLY A 527 -29.52 14.00 -10.23
N GLY A 528 -28.69 14.58 -11.07
CA GLY A 528 -28.17 13.98 -12.30
C GLY A 528 -26.96 13.09 -12.05
N LYS A 529 -26.49 12.40 -13.10
CA LYS A 529 -25.29 11.55 -13.04
C LYS A 529 -23.98 12.34 -13.15
N ASN A 530 -24.01 13.52 -13.74
CA ASN A 530 -22.85 14.37 -14.06
C ASN A 530 -22.16 14.86 -12.79
N PHE A 531 -20.87 14.56 -12.60
CA PHE A 531 -20.08 14.98 -11.44
C PHE A 531 -20.83 14.83 -10.11
N ASN A 532 -21.52 13.71 -9.92
CA ASN A 532 -22.35 13.48 -8.74
C ASN A 532 -21.60 12.69 -7.66
N PRO A 533 -21.00 13.38 -6.64
CA PRO A 533 -20.23 12.68 -5.60
C PRO A 533 -21.07 11.72 -4.75
N GLY A 534 -22.37 12.00 -4.57
CA GLY A 534 -23.28 11.10 -3.86
C GLY A 534 -23.49 9.80 -4.62
N PHE A 535 -23.63 9.87 -5.94
CA PHE A 535 -23.72 8.70 -6.81
C PHE A 535 -22.41 7.89 -6.78
N HIS A 536 -21.25 8.57 -6.94
CA HIS A 536 -19.95 7.91 -6.87
C HIS A 536 -19.78 7.18 -5.53
N LEU A 537 -20.11 7.85 -4.41
CA LEU A 537 -19.98 7.26 -3.09
C LEU A 537 -20.95 6.09 -2.87
N ALA A 538 -22.18 6.16 -3.38
CA ALA A 538 -23.14 5.06 -3.27
C ALA A 538 -22.62 3.76 -3.91
N LEU A 539 -21.92 3.87 -5.05
CA LEU A 539 -21.27 2.74 -5.72
C LEU A 539 -20.00 2.27 -4.97
N ASP A 540 -19.17 3.21 -4.50
CA ASP A 540 -17.93 2.91 -3.77
C ASP A 540 -18.22 2.21 -2.44
N LEU A 541 -19.36 2.48 -1.78
CA LEU A 541 -19.74 1.87 -0.50
C LEU A 541 -19.80 0.36 -0.54
N ASP A 542 -20.33 -0.22 -1.63
CA ASP A 542 -20.41 -1.66 -1.77
C ASP A 542 -19.01 -2.30 -1.73
N ASN A 543 -18.04 -1.69 -2.40
CA ASN A 543 -16.66 -2.13 -2.41
C ASN A 543 -15.98 -1.94 -1.04
N MET A 544 -16.09 -0.74 -0.45
CA MET A 544 -15.50 -0.44 0.86
C MET A 544 -16.01 -1.37 1.96
N LEU A 545 -17.32 -1.63 1.99
CA LEU A 545 -17.92 -2.51 2.98
C LEU A 545 -17.52 -3.96 2.82
N LEU A 546 -17.48 -4.47 1.56
CA LEU A 546 -17.06 -5.83 1.28
C LEU A 546 -15.62 -6.09 1.72
N VAL A 547 -14.71 -5.16 1.42
CA VAL A 547 -13.28 -5.29 1.77
C VAL A 547 -13.04 -5.04 3.25
N SER A 548 -13.78 -4.11 3.88
CA SER A 548 -13.71 -3.92 5.34
C SER A 548 -14.19 -5.16 6.12
N GLU A 549 -15.21 -5.86 5.61
CA GLU A 549 -15.62 -7.15 6.18
C GLU A 549 -14.52 -8.20 6.07
N ALA A 550 -13.80 -8.27 4.94
CA ALA A 550 -12.66 -9.18 4.78
C ALA A 550 -11.56 -8.88 5.81
N ILE A 551 -11.21 -7.61 6.01
CA ILE A 551 -10.22 -7.19 7.02
C ILE A 551 -10.67 -7.61 8.43
N ALA A 552 -11.91 -7.32 8.81
CA ALA A 552 -12.44 -7.62 10.14
C ALA A 552 -12.48 -9.13 10.42
N ARG A 553 -12.95 -9.94 9.45
CA ARG A 553 -13.03 -11.40 9.58
C ARG A 553 -11.65 -12.06 9.63
N CYS A 554 -10.71 -11.64 8.80
CA CYS A 554 -9.33 -12.14 8.86
C CYS A 554 -8.67 -11.75 10.20
N ALA A 555 -8.86 -10.52 10.67
CA ALA A 555 -8.35 -10.06 11.96
C ALA A 555 -8.97 -10.83 13.15
N LEU A 556 -10.25 -11.16 13.09
CA LEU A 556 -10.92 -11.97 14.11
C LEU A 556 -10.40 -13.40 14.13
N GLN A 557 -10.15 -13.99 12.95
CA GLN A 557 -9.66 -15.36 12.83
C GLN A 557 -8.24 -15.52 13.34
N ARG A 558 -7.34 -14.51 13.12
CA ARG A 558 -5.92 -14.59 13.53
C ARG A 558 -5.74 -14.25 15.01
N GLU A 559 -5.55 -15.30 15.83
CA GLU A 559 -5.40 -15.21 17.28
C GLU A 559 -3.93 -15.11 17.69
N GLU A 560 -3.25 -14.07 17.22
CA GLU A 560 -1.87 -13.69 17.55
C GLU A 560 -1.64 -12.21 17.29
N SER A 561 -0.48 -11.69 17.68
CA SER A 561 0.01 -10.35 17.26
C SER A 561 1.24 -10.50 16.38
N ARG A 562 1.19 -9.91 15.15
CA ARG A 562 2.26 -10.05 14.15
C ARG A 562 2.21 -8.88 13.16
N GLY A 563 3.31 -8.14 13.01
CA GLY A 563 3.41 -7.04 12.06
C GLY A 563 2.31 -5.99 12.21
N GLY A 564 1.59 -5.72 11.14
CA GLY A 564 0.46 -4.79 11.11
C GLY A 564 -0.81 -5.30 11.81
N HIS A 565 -0.79 -6.50 12.37
CA HIS A 565 -1.92 -7.08 13.11
C HIS A 565 -1.58 -7.21 14.59
N THR A 566 -2.26 -6.44 15.44
CA THR A 566 -2.05 -6.46 16.89
C THR A 566 -3.33 -6.82 17.62
N ARG A 567 -3.29 -7.86 18.43
CA ARG A 567 -4.37 -8.35 19.28
C ARG A 567 -4.01 -8.14 20.75
N GLU A 568 -4.79 -7.35 21.48
CA GLU A 568 -4.59 -7.15 22.92
C GLU A 568 -4.82 -8.43 23.72
N ASP A 569 -5.80 -9.22 23.31
CA ASP A 569 -6.13 -10.54 23.89
C ASP A 569 -5.16 -11.67 23.48
N PHE A 570 -4.35 -11.46 22.43
CA PHE A 570 -3.29 -12.39 21.98
C PHE A 570 -2.00 -11.58 21.66
N PRO A 571 -1.31 -11.06 22.67
CA PRO A 571 -0.23 -10.08 22.48
C PRO A 571 1.08 -10.65 21.94
N LYS A 572 1.18 -11.99 21.81
CA LYS A 572 2.39 -12.68 21.34
C LYS A 572 2.19 -13.26 19.95
N MET A 573 3.30 -13.44 19.22
CA MET A 573 3.32 -14.27 18.01
C MET A 573 3.11 -15.74 18.38
N ASP A 574 2.38 -16.44 17.52
CA ASP A 574 2.20 -17.88 17.60
C ASP A 574 2.82 -18.57 16.38
N PRO A 575 3.77 -19.48 16.54
CA PRO A 575 4.43 -20.18 15.44
C PRO A 575 3.46 -20.95 14.51
N THR A 576 2.32 -21.39 15.02
CA THR A 576 1.33 -22.11 14.20
C THR A 576 0.64 -21.18 13.20
N TRP A 577 0.46 -19.90 13.56
CA TRP A 577 -0.11 -18.90 12.67
C TRP A 577 0.86 -18.45 11.57
N ARG A 578 2.17 -18.61 11.77
CA ARG A 578 3.15 -18.40 10.72
C ARG A 578 2.96 -19.36 9.55
N GLN A 579 2.50 -20.58 9.82
CA GLN A 579 2.36 -21.66 8.84
C GLN A 579 1.13 -21.51 7.93
N VAL A 580 0.35 -20.45 8.05
CA VAL A 580 -0.90 -20.28 7.30
C VAL A 580 -1.09 -18.85 6.78
N ASN A 581 -1.70 -18.75 5.60
CA ASN A 581 -2.33 -17.54 5.09
C ASN A 581 -3.83 -17.54 5.41
N SER A 582 -4.40 -16.38 5.64
CA SER A 582 -5.85 -16.16 5.68
C SER A 582 -6.36 -15.93 4.26
N ILE A 583 -7.17 -16.85 3.74
CA ILE A 583 -7.74 -16.74 2.39
C ILE A 583 -9.23 -16.40 2.48
N THR A 584 -9.60 -15.29 1.87
CA THR A 584 -10.98 -14.81 1.79
C THR A 584 -11.57 -15.08 0.42
N THR A 585 -12.78 -15.64 0.39
CA THR A 585 -13.58 -15.84 -0.82
C THR A 585 -14.99 -15.30 -0.63
N TRP A 586 -15.67 -15.00 -1.74
CA TRP A 586 -17.03 -14.47 -1.80
C TRP A 586 -17.85 -15.25 -2.82
N ASN A 587 -19.02 -15.76 -2.41
CA ASN A 587 -19.90 -16.53 -3.28
C ASN A 587 -21.10 -15.73 -3.87
N GLY A 588 -21.12 -14.42 -3.65
CA GLY A 588 -22.23 -13.53 -4.03
C GLY A 588 -23.15 -13.14 -2.86
N SER A 589 -23.14 -13.89 -1.76
CA SER A 589 -23.94 -13.63 -0.56
C SER A 589 -23.15 -13.72 0.74
N GLU A 590 -22.23 -14.68 0.84
CA GLU A 590 -21.47 -14.98 2.04
C GLU A 590 -19.97 -14.90 1.82
N MET A 591 -19.28 -14.39 2.81
CA MET A 591 -17.84 -14.35 2.87
C MET A 591 -17.31 -15.51 3.72
N SER A 592 -16.37 -16.25 3.15
CA SER A 592 -15.64 -17.30 3.84
C SER A 592 -14.19 -16.90 4.04
N VAL A 593 -13.65 -17.15 5.23
CA VAL A 593 -12.23 -16.99 5.54
C VAL A 593 -11.69 -18.32 6.01
N VAL A 594 -10.69 -18.85 5.30
CA VAL A 594 -10.09 -20.15 5.58
C VAL A 594 -8.57 -20.03 5.72
N LYS A 595 -7.98 -20.97 6.46
CA LYS A 595 -6.52 -21.06 6.60
C LYS A 595 -5.96 -21.89 5.44
N GLN A 596 -4.99 -21.34 4.72
CA GLN A 596 -4.22 -22.05 3.71
C GLN A 596 -2.81 -22.33 4.26
N ALA A 597 -2.41 -23.58 4.27
CA ALA A 597 -1.06 -23.97 4.70
C ALA A 597 0.02 -23.36 3.78
N LEU A 598 1.12 -22.94 4.38
CA LEU A 598 2.32 -22.49 3.72
C LEU A 598 3.36 -23.62 3.63
N PRO A 599 4.27 -23.59 2.64
CA PRO A 599 5.44 -24.44 2.64
C PRO A 599 6.35 -24.11 3.85
N ALA A 600 7.29 -24.99 4.13
CA ALA A 600 8.32 -24.74 5.14
C ALA A 600 9.16 -23.52 4.75
N ILE A 601 9.71 -22.81 5.75
CA ILE A 601 10.63 -21.69 5.49
C ILE A 601 11.87 -22.21 4.76
N PRO A 602 12.35 -21.54 3.70
CA PRO A 602 13.60 -21.90 3.02
C PRO A 602 14.79 -21.85 3.97
N GLU A 603 15.74 -22.76 3.81
CA GLU A 603 16.96 -22.80 4.64
C GLU A 603 17.77 -21.50 4.55
N GLU A 604 17.81 -20.88 3.38
CA GLU A 604 18.47 -19.57 3.15
C GLU A 604 17.87 -18.49 4.06
N LEU A 605 16.54 -18.42 4.16
CA LEU A 605 15.86 -17.47 5.03
C LEU A 605 16.00 -17.83 6.50
N ALA A 606 15.87 -19.11 6.87
CA ALA A 606 16.09 -19.58 8.23
C ALA A 606 17.51 -19.27 8.76
N SER A 607 18.51 -19.32 7.89
CA SER A 607 19.91 -19.03 8.24
C SER A 607 20.19 -17.57 8.65
N LEU A 608 19.26 -16.66 8.39
CA LEU A 608 19.37 -15.24 8.80
C LEU A 608 19.12 -15.04 10.31
N PHE A 609 18.64 -16.06 11.01
CA PHE A 609 18.24 -15.98 12.40
C PHE A 609 19.13 -16.83 13.30
N ASP A 610 19.39 -16.35 14.52
CA ASP A 610 20.01 -17.15 15.56
C ASP A 610 19.04 -18.26 16.03
N LYS A 611 19.57 -19.42 16.46
CA LYS A 611 18.76 -20.55 16.92
C LYS A 611 17.74 -20.20 18.02
N GLU A 612 18.13 -19.34 18.95
CA GLU A 612 17.24 -18.88 20.03
C GLU A 612 16.11 -17.96 19.50
N GLU A 613 16.36 -17.26 18.40
CA GLU A 613 15.35 -16.44 17.77
C GLU A 613 14.38 -17.27 16.93
N LEU A 614 14.88 -18.28 16.20
CA LEU A 614 14.03 -19.20 15.44
C LEU A 614 12.95 -19.87 16.31
N LYS A 615 13.22 -20.12 17.59
CA LYS A 615 12.23 -20.66 18.55
C LYS A 615 11.00 -19.76 18.74
N LYS A 616 11.08 -18.47 18.40
CA LYS A 616 9.96 -17.52 18.45
C LYS A 616 9.07 -17.60 17.21
N TYR A 617 9.61 -18.10 16.11
CA TYR A 617 8.97 -18.08 14.79
C TYR A 617 8.58 -19.47 14.30
N LEU A 618 9.34 -20.50 14.67
CA LEU A 618 9.20 -21.87 14.18
C LEU A 618 8.58 -22.80 15.24
N THR A 619 7.84 -23.76 14.79
CA THR A 619 7.38 -24.88 15.62
C THR A 619 8.55 -25.81 15.97
N GLU A 620 8.42 -26.63 17.01
CA GLU A 620 9.43 -27.63 17.37
C GLU A 620 9.75 -28.58 16.20
N ALA A 621 8.76 -28.95 15.41
CA ALA A 621 8.93 -29.80 14.24
C ALA A 621 9.81 -29.12 13.17
N GLU A 622 9.59 -27.84 12.90
CA GLU A 622 10.41 -27.06 11.95
C GLU A 622 11.82 -26.84 12.49
N LEU A 623 11.97 -26.51 13.78
CA LEU A 623 13.28 -26.33 14.42
C LEU A 623 14.16 -27.57 14.29
N ASN A 624 13.57 -28.76 14.40
CA ASN A 624 14.28 -30.02 14.23
C ASN A 624 14.77 -30.23 12.79
N THR A 625 14.05 -29.67 11.80
CA THR A 625 14.45 -29.76 10.39
C THR A 625 15.68 -28.87 10.10
N TYR A 626 15.77 -27.70 10.75
CA TYR A 626 16.91 -26.76 10.61
C TYR A 626 18.02 -26.98 11.66
N GLY A 627 17.89 -27.97 12.54
CA GLY A 627 18.83 -28.23 13.64
C GLY A 627 20.20 -28.78 13.24
N GLY A 628 20.46 -28.98 11.96
CA GLY A 628 21.73 -29.44 11.41
C GLY A 628 22.73 -28.33 11.00
N ALA A 629 22.32 -27.07 10.95
CA ALA A 629 23.22 -25.95 10.66
C ALA A 629 23.87 -25.44 11.96
N LYS A 630 25.21 -25.36 11.93
CA LYS A 630 26.10 -25.02 13.06
C LYS A 630 25.86 -23.63 13.64
#